data_0fade508611549c684d0dd6f3009e65f
#
_entry.id   0fade508611549c684d0dd6f3009e65f
#
_cell.length_a   1.000
_cell.length_b   1.000
_cell.length_c   1.000
_cell.angle_alpha   90.00
_cell.angle_beta   90.00
_cell.angle_gamma   90.00
#
_symmetry.space_group_name_H-M   'P 1'
#
loop_
_entity.id
_entity.type
_entity.pdbx_description
1 polymer ?
#
loop_
_entity_poly.entity_id
_entity_poly.type
_entity_poly.pdbx_seq_one_letter_code
_entity_poly.pdbx_strand_id
1 'polypeptide(L)'
;RARHWRVPSLDEQGVLISPSGEPALGTFVPGLYGNAGAAPDNRDHVEVWRFDDGGSLAYDWQARRYDIQLPSGQATVKVGASTLVVSDNAITLDAASITLTGKVAINGPLMVSGDINGGGRIIDTAGNTANHKH
;
A
#
# COMPACT_ATOMS: atom_id res chain seq x y z
N ARG A 1 4.27 20.28 -11.77
CA ARG A 1 3.05 20.74 -11.09
C ARG A 1 2.21 19.53 -10.70
N ALA A 2 1.93 19.36 -9.40
CA ALA A 2 1.05 18.30 -8.92
C ALA A 2 -0.43 18.70 -9.11
N ARG A 3 -1.27 17.70 -9.42
CA ARG A 3 -2.73 17.85 -9.48
C ARG A 3 -3.36 16.76 -8.65
N HIS A 4 -4.32 17.13 -7.79
CA HIS A 4 -5.11 16.19 -7.01
C HIS A 4 -6.51 16.11 -7.62
N TRP A 5 -6.98 14.88 -7.83
CA TRP A 5 -8.31 14.59 -8.34
C TRP A 5 -9.09 13.74 -7.34
N ARG A 6 -10.26 14.21 -6.96
CA ARG A 6 -11.22 13.47 -6.13
C ARG A 6 -12.63 13.87 -6.55
N VAL A 7 -13.48 12.89 -6.79
CA VAL A 7 -14.91 13.10 -7.03
C VAL A 7 -15.61 13.18 -5.68
N PRO A 8 -16.44 14.20 -5.40
CA PRO A 8 -17.28 14.21 -4.21
C PRO A 8 -18.24 13.01 -4.19
N SER A 9 -18.45 12.43 -3.01
CA SER A 9 -19.42 11.35 -2.81
C SER A 9 -20.86 11.90 -2.81
N LEU A 10 -21.82 11.05 -3.13
CA LEU A 10 -23.23 11.40 -2.93
C LEU A 10 -23.47 11.72 -1.45
N ASP A 11 -24.27 12.73 -1.20
CA ASP A 11 -24.60 13.24 0.14
C ASP A 11 -23.41 13.77 0.94
N GLU A 12 -22.24 13.96 0.30
CA GLU A 12 -21.10 14.58 0.96
C GLU A 12 -21.37 16.03 1.33
N GLN A 13 -21.13 16.37 2.58
CA GLN A 13 -21.29 17.74 3.07
C GLN A 13 -20.04 18.58 2.73
N GLY A 14 -20.30 19.82 2.38
CA GLY A 14 -19.24 20.77 2.05
C GLY A 14 -19.75 22.21 2.07
N VAL A 15 -18.88 23.11 1.69
CA VAL A 15 -19.18 24.55 1.55
C VAL A 15 -19.10 24.93 0.08
N LEU A 16 -20.14 25.62 -0.42
CA LEU A 16 -20.13 26.24 -1.74
C LEU A 16 -19.73 27.70 -1.60
N ILE A 17 -18.64 28.07 -2.22
CA ILE A 17 -18.16 29.46 -2.29
C ILE A 17 -18.54 30.02 -3.64
N SER A 18 -19.46 31.00 -3.66
CA SER A 18 -19.98 31.64 -4.87
C SER A 18 -19.65 33.13 -4.85
N PRO A 19 -18.52 33.57 -5.42
CA PRO A 19 -18.05 34.95 -5.31
C PRO A 19 -19.03 36.01 -5.81
N SER A 20 -19.85 35.67 -6.79
CA SER A 20 -20.87 36.58 -7.36
C SER A 20 -22.30 36.21 -6.96
N GLY A 21 -22.49 35.31 -6.03
CA GLY A 21 -23.81 34.78 -5.68
C GLY A 21 -24.40 33.81 -6.72
N GLU A 22 -23.66 33.49 -7.78
CA GLU A 22 -24.07 32.59 -8.84
C GLU A 22 -23.52 31.16 -8.54
N PRO A 23 -24.40 30.18 -8.19
CA PRO A 23 -23.95 28.83 -7.81
C PRO A 23 -23.21 28.11 -8.93
N ALA A 24 -23.53 28.40 -10.20
CA ALA A 24 -22.88 27.77 -11.34
C ALA A 24 -21.39 28.16 -11.49
N LEU A 25 -20.97 29.26 -10.90
CA LEU A 25 -19.59 29.74 -10.87
C LEU A 25 -18.89 29.45 -9.54
N GLY A 26 -19.56 28.75 -8.65
CA GLY A 26 -19.07 28.45 -7.31
C GLY A 26 -18.01 27.34 -7.25
N THR A 27 -17.27 27.32 -6.16
CA THR A 27 -16.33 26.26 -5.82
C THR A 27 -16.88 25.50 -4.61
N PHE A 28 -17.04 24.19 -4.76
CA PHE A 28 -17.45 23.32 -3.67
C PHE A 28 -16.22 22.82 -2.90
N VAL A 29 -16.20 23.05 -1.59
CA VAL A 29 -15.17 22.56 -0.68
C VAL A 29 -15.76 21.41 0.14
N PRO A 30 -15.41 20.15 -0.15
CA PRO A 30 -15.91 18.97 0.55
C PRO A 30 -15.21 18.77 1.90
N GLY A 31 -15.67 17.77 2.66
CA GLY A 31 -14.99 17.28 3.86
C GLY A 31 -15.57 17.82 5.18
N LEU A 32 -16.81 18.32 5.16
CA LEU A 32 -17.54 18.58 6.39
C LEU A 32 -18.18 17.29 6.93
N TYR A 33 -18.18 17.14 8.24
CA TYR A 33 -18.77 16.00 8.93
C TYR A 33 -20.05 16.39 9.66
N GLY A 34 -21.02 15.50 9.67
CA GLY A 34 -22.33 15.76 10.27
C GLY A 34 -23.24 14.54 10.23
N ASN A 35 -24.56 14.78 10.18
CA ASN A 35 -25.54 13.70 10.19
C ASN A 35 -25.49 12.77 8.97
N ALA A 36 -24.95 13.23 7.84
CA ALA A 36 -24.79 12.44 6.63
C ALA A 36 -23.54 11.55 6.65
N GLY A 37 -22.54 11.88 7.46
CA GLY A 37 -21.32 11.12 7.60
C GLY A 37 -20.46 11.60 8.77
N ALA A 38 -20.04 10.66 9.60
CA ALA A 38 -19.09 10.93 10.68
C ALA A 38 -17.67 11.09 10.14
N ALA A 39 -16.81 11.74 10.93
CA ALA A 39 -15.40 11.76 10.66
C ALA A 39 -14.83 10.31 10.62
N PRO A 40 -13.93 9.97 9.68
CA PRO A 40 -13.38 8.62 9.57
C PRO A 40 -12.53 8.22 10.77
N ASP A 41 -12.00 9.19 11.51
CA ASP A 41 -11.24 9.02 12.75
C ASP A 41 -11.34 10.29 13.61
N ASN A 42 -11.18 10.18 14.91
CA ASN A 42 -11.23 11.29 15.86
C ASN A 42 -9.97 11.44 16.73
N ARG A 43 -8.93 10.67 16.41
CA ARG A 43 -7.64 10.78 17.09
C ARG A 43 -6.89 12.02 16.60
N ASP A 44 -6.25 12.74 17.51
CA ASP A 44 -5.54 13.99 17.22
C ASP A 44 -4.13 13.82 16.62
N HIS A 45 -3.67 12.57 16.51
CA HIS A 45 -2.34 12.19 16.01
C HIS A 45 -2.40 11.29 14.78
N VAL A 46 -3.53 11.26 14.07
CA VAL A 46 -3.74 10.39 12.91
C VAL A 46 -4.35 11.19 11.76
N GLU A 47 -3.78 11.02 10.57
CA GLU A 47 -4.40 11.41 9.31
C GLU A 47 -4.89 10.16 8.59
N VAL A 48 -6.17 10.13 8.19
CA VAL A 48 -6.81 8.98 7.56
C VAL A 48 -7.56 9.38 6.31
N TRP A 49 -7.29 8.65 5.22
CA TRP A 49 -8.12 8.64 4.02
C TRP A 49 -8.84 7.30 3.96
N ARG A 50 -10.16 7.35 4.02
CA ARG A 50 -11.00 6.14 3.97
C ARG A 50 -11.88 6.18 2.74
N PHE A 51 -11.98 5.03 2.09
CA PHE A 51 -12.73 4.85 0.85
C PHE A 51 -13.96 3.97 1.10
N ASP A 52 -14.98 4.09 0.23
CA ASP A 52 -16.27 3.42 0.37
C ASP A 52 -16.16 1.89 0.32
N ASP A 53 -15.15 1.36 -0.35
CA ASP A 53 -14.85 -0.09 -0.42
C ASP A 53 -14.16 -0.64 0.83
N GLY A 54 -13.88 0.22 1.82
CA GLY A 54 -13.17 -0.12 3.05
C GLY A 54 -11.64 0.01 2.94
N GLY A 55 -11.11 0.39 1.79
CA GLY A 55 -9.71 0.74 1.64
C GLY A 55 -9.34 1.96 2.48
N SER A 56 -8.14 2.00 3.00
CA SER A 56 -7.66 3.14 3.78
C SER A 56 -6.16 3.39 3.65
N LEU A 57 -5.80 4.64 3.81
CA LEU A 57 -4.45 5.13 3.92
C LEU A 57 -4.37 5.95 5.21
N ALA A 58 -3.53 5.55 6.15
CA ALA A 58 -3.43 6.21 7.45
C ALA A 58 -1.98 6.44 7.87
N TYR A 59 -1.73 7.60 8.44
CA TYR A 59 -0.47 7.91 9.10
C TYR A 59 -0.72 8.29 10.56
N ASP A 60 -0.09 7.56 11.47
CA ASP A 60 -0.08 7.82 12.90
C ASP A 60 1.30 8.35 13.29
N TRP A 61 1.38 9.67 13.60
CA TRP A 61 2.68 10.26 13.92
C TRP A 61 3.10 10.02 15.37
N GLN A 62 2.21 9.58 16.23
CA GLN A 62 2.57 9.15 17.58
C GLN A 62 3.22 7.76 17.54
N ALA A 63 2.63 6.82 16.85
CA ALA A 63 3.17 5.48 16.62
C ALA A 63 4.26 5.46 15.52
N ARG A 64 4.41 6.53 14.73
CA ARG A 64 5.30 6.64 13.57
C ARG A 64 5.07 5.54 12.54
N ARG A 65 3.80 5.27 12.25
CA ARG A 65 3.37 4.17 11.40
C ARG A 65 2.52 4.67 10.24
N TYR A 66 2.84 4.17 9.06
CA TYR A 66 2.06 4.35 7.85
C TYR A 66 1.35 3.04 7.51
N ASP A 67 0.02 3.05 7.42
CA ASP A 67 -0.79 1.88 7.10
C ASP A 67 -1.51 2.07 5.78
N ILE A 68 -1.35 1.11 4.86
CA ILE A 68 -2.12 0.97 3.63
C ILE A 68 -2.91 -0.33 3.77
N GLN A 69 -4.24 -0.25 3.85
CA GLN A 69 -5.10 -1.40 4.03
C GLN A 69 -6.17 -1.46 2.95
N LEU A 70 -6.30 -2.63 2.33
CA LEU A 70 -7.37 -2.95 1.40
C LEU A 70 -8.04 -4.25 1.84
N PRO A 71 -9.40 -4.32 1.88
CA PRO A 71 -10.10 -5.57 2.18
C PRO A 71 -9.84 -6.67 1.15
N SER A 72 -9.63 -6.27 -0.10
CA SER A 72 -9.30 -7.13 -1.22
C SER A 72 -8.63 -6.31 -2.33
N GLY A 73 -8.15 -6.97 -3.38
CA GLY A 73 -7.46 -6.31 -4.48
C GLY A 73 -5.95 -6.30 -4.29
N GLN A 74 -5.31 -5.22 -4.65
CA GLN A 74 -3.85 -5.13 -4.57
C GLN A 74 -3.35 -3.71 -4.34
N ALA A 75 -2.20 -3.62 -3.67
CA ALA A 75 -1.37 -2.42 -3.59
C ALA A 75 -0.14 -2.61 -4.47
N THR A 76 0.15 -1.63 -5.30
CA THR A 76 1.24 -1.70 -6.28
C THR A 76 2.15 -0.48 -6.16
N VAL A 77 3.45 -0.73 -6.13
CA VAL A 77 4.48 0.29 -6.34
C VAL A 77 5.17 -0.03 -7.66
N LYS A 78 5.13 0.90 -8.61
CA LYS A 78 5.70 0.71 -9.94
C LYS A 78 6.59 1.87 -10.33
N VAL A 79 7.80 1.56 -10.73
CA VAL A 79 8.76 2.52 -11.29
C VAL A 79 9.39 1.91 -12.53
N GLY A 80 9.09 2.46 -13.70
CA GLY A 80 9.52 1.87 -14.97
C GLY A 80 9.04 0.43 -15.12
N ALA A 81 9.96 -0.51 -15.32
CA ALA A 81 9.68 -1.95 -15.42
C ALA A 81 9.68 -2.70 -14.09
N SER A 82 10.11 -2.05 -12.99
CA SER A 82 10.18 -2.68 -11.67
C SER A 82 8.87 -2.52 -10.91
N THR A 83 8.38 -3.60 -10.29
CA THR A 83 7.13 -3.62 -9.55
C THR A 83 7.26 -4.34 -8.21
N LEU A 84 6.55 -3.82 -7.22
CA LEU A 84 6.18 -4.51 -5.98
C LEU A 84 4.66 -4.60 -5.94
N VAL A 85 4.11 -5.79 -5.87
CA VAL A 85 2.66 -6.02 -5.76
C VAL A 85 2.36 -6.80 -4.49
N VAL A 86 1.47 -6.29 -3.67
CA VAL A 86 0.89 -6.99 -2.51
C VAL A 86 -0.57 -7.25 -2.80
N SER A 87 -0.98 -8.50 -2.81
CA SER A 87 -2.35 -8.94 -3.01
C SER A 87 -2.81 -9.86 -1.88
N ASP A 88 -4.05 -10.37 -1.94
CA ASP A 88 -4.65 -11.15 -0.85
C ASP A 88 -3.77 -12.33 -0.38
N ASN A 89 -3.12 -13.03 -1.31
CA ASN A 89 -2.37 -14.25 -1.00
C ASN A 89 -0.94 -14.26 -1.54
N ALA A 90 -0.46 -13.15 -2.12
CA ALA A 90 0.84 -13.12 -2.76
C ALA A 90 1.53 -11.77 -2.63
N ILE A 91 2.85 -11.82 -2.51
CA ILE A 91 3.72 -10.66 -2.68
C ILE A 91 4.67 -10.98 -3.83
N THR A 92 4.69 -10.11 -4.84
CA THR A 92 5.53 -10.24 -6.02
C THR A 92 6.50 -9.08 -6.10
N LEU A 93 7.78 -9.41 -6.24
CA LEU A 93 8.84 -8.48 -6.61
C LEU A 93 9.32 -8.85 -8.00
N ASP A 94 9.17 -7.94 -8.95
CA ASP A 94 9.60 -8.13 -10.34
C ASP A 94 10.51 -6.97 -10.76
N ALA A 95 11.75 -7.29 -11.04
CA ALA A 95 12.76 -6.36 -11.49
C ALA A 95 13.91 -7.12 -12.17
N ALA A 96 14.67 -6.42 -13.02
CA ALA A 96 15.87 -7.00 -13.62
C ALA A 96 16.93 -7.43 -12.58
N SER A 97 16.93 -6.78 -11.40
CA SER A 97 17.82 -7.13 -10.29
C SER A 97 17.12 -6.83 -8.96
N ILE A 98 17.20 -7.77 -8.02
CA ILE A 98 16.72 -7.62 -6.65
C ILE A 98 17.90 -7.87 -5.72
N THR A 99 18.25 -6.88 -4.90
CA THR A 99 19.35 -6.98 -3.94
C THR A 99 18.79 -6.98 -2.52
N LEU A 100 19.14 -8.00 -1.75
CA LEU A 100 18.84 -8.11 -0.32
C LEU A 100 20.16 -8.06 0.46
N THR A 101 20.34 -7.03 1.27
CA THR A 101 21.54 -6.86 2.09
C THR A 101 21.20 -7.10 3.55
N GLY A 102 21.85 -8.07 4.15
CA GLY A 102 21.64 -8.44 5.55
C GLY A 102 21.28 -9.91 5.72
N LYS A 103 20.86 -10.27 6.92
CA LYS A 103 20.40 -11.64 7.22
C LYS A 103 18.98 -11.83 6.69
N VAL A 104 18.81 -12.82 5.82
CA VAL A 104 17.49 -13.20 5.29
C VAL A 104 17.05 -14.51 5.93
N ALA A 105 15.86 -14.54 6.54
CA ALA A 105 15.24 -15.73 7.07
C ALA A 105 14.01 -16.10 6.22
N ILE A 106 13.93 -17.36 5.77
CA ILE A 106 12.81 -17.89 5.00
C ILE A 106 12.18 -19.03 5.81
N ASN A 107 10.94 -18.84 6.27
CA ASN A 107 10.20 -19.83 7.03
C ASN A 107 9.28 -20.61 6.09
N GLY A 108 9.83 -21.55 5.36
CA GLY A 108 9.12 -22.37 4.39
C GLY A 108 10.03 -22.85 3.27
N PRO A 109 9.49 -23.60 2.30
CA PRO A 109 10.27 -24.04 1.15
C PRO A 109 10.75 -22.88 0.30
N LEU A 110 11.98 -22.98 -0.20
CA LEU A 110 12.56 -22.08 -1.18
C LEU A 110 12.66 -22.81 -2.54
N MET A 111 12.07 -22.25 -3.57
CA MET A 111 12.22 -22.73 -4.94
C MET A 111 13.09 -21.73 -5.74
N VAL A 112 14.14 -22.22 -6.33
CA VAL A 112 15.04 -21.44 -7.18
C VAL A 112 15.13 -22.13 -8.53
N SER A 113 14.80 -21.42 -9.62
CA SER A 113 14.80 -21.97 -10.97
C SER A 113 16.15 -21.88 -11.68
N GLY A 114 17.07 -21.11 -11.13
CA GLY A 114 18.44 -20.94 -11.64
C GLY A 114 19.50 -21.43 -10.66
N ASP A 115 20.74 -21.05 -10.92
CA ASP A 115 21.85 -21.43 -10.08
C ASP A 115 21.83 -20.69 -8.73
N ILE A 116 22.29 -21.38 -7.69
CA ILE A 116 22.56 -20.79 -6.37
C ILE A 116 24.08 -20.65 -6.25
N ASN A 117 24.58 -19.42 -6.24
CA ASN A 117 25.98 -19.11 -6.00
C ASN A 117 26.17 -18.67 -4.55
N GLY A 118 26.65 -19.58 -3.72
CA GLY A 118 26.94 -19.32 -2.32
C GLY A 118 28.43 -18.98 -2.11
N GLY A 119 28.73 -17.75 -1.67
CA GLY A 119 30.10 -17.36 -1.29
C GLY A 119 30.59 -17.95 0.04
N GLY A 120 29.75 -18.70 0.73
CA GLY A 120 30.04 -19.34 2.02
C GLY A 120 29.55 -20.79 2.08
N ARG A 121 29.44 -21.31 3.29
CA ARG A 121 28.97 -22.68 3.52
C ARG A 121 27.46 -22.79 3.34
N ILE A 122 27.04 -23.81 2.59
CA ILE A 122 25.62 -24.25 2.57
C ILE A 122 25.51 -25.38 3.62
N ILE A 123 24.73 -25.16 4.67
CA ILE A 123 24.54 -26.11 5.76
C ILE A 123 23.16 -26.74 5.61
N ASP A 124 23.12 -28.01 5.34
CA ASP A 124 21.93 -28.83 5.32
C ASP A 124 21.95 -29.73 6.56
N THR A 125 20.98 -29.56 7.45
CA THR A 125 20.88 -30.33 8.71
C THR A 125 20.10 -31.62 8.55
N ALA A 126 19.33 -31.77 7.46
CA ALA A 126 18.50 -32.95 7.20
C ALA A 126 19.14 -33.95 6.21
N GLY A 127 20.26 -33.61 5.62
CA GLY A 127 20.93 -34.41 4.60
C GLY A 127 20.41 -34.14 3.17
N ASN A 128 21.25 -34.40 2.20
CA ASN A 128 20.93 -34.23 0.78
C ASN A 128 20.10 -35.39 0.26
N THR A 129 19.21 -35.10 -0.67
CA THR A 129 18.46 -36.13 -1.42
C THR A 129 19.39 -36.87 -2.40
N ALA A 130 18.97 -38.06 -2.86
CA ALA A 130 19.79 -39.00 -3.66
C ALA A 130 20.31 -38.44 -5.02
N ASN A 131 19.80 -37.27 -5.46
CA ASN A 131 20.20 -36.66 -6.73
C ASN A 131 21.20 -35.52 -6.61
N HIS A 132 21.76 -35.30 -5.44
CA HIS A 132 22.82 -34.31 -5.25
C HIS A 132 24.17 -34.89 -5.68
N LYS A 133 24.78 -34.31 -6.69
CA LYS A 133 26.15 -34.66 -7.13
C LYS A 133 27.10 -33.51 -6.80
N HIS A 134 28.26 -33.86 -6.29
CA HIS A 134 29.35 -32.93 -6.10
C HIS A 134 30.22 -32.86 -7.34
#